data_59182eeecd9e45a93b6e9148d105702a
#
_entry.id   59182eeecd9e45a93b6e9148d105702a
#
_cell.length_a   1.000
_cell.length_b   1.000
_cell.length_c   1.000
_cell.angle_alpha   90.00
_cell.angle_beta   90.00
_cell.angle_gamma   90.00
#
_symmetry.space_group_name_H-M   'P 1'
#
loop_
_entity.id
_entity.type
_entity.pdbx_description
1 polymer ?
#
loop_
_entity_poly.entity_id
_entity_poly.type
_entity_poly.pdbx_seq_one_letter_code
_entity_poly.pdbx_strand_id
1 'polypeptide(L)'
;PLIADIGGDTSFTFPTRTFVWDLYDQDGNETITDVYYSIDDTCSSCWVRLDGQATSITLSDIEPGRREFFVKCRDIAGSESEIIYFPDSSEQNNAQVWMVKPVKGDVLIVDDYPLDNSNNALAWYNGMMDTLLGEDQYSYWEIGDELPFSSTDVSANLNYFDHVIWYTAYNNTASANDTYNRAEASLVNFIMSGGNLFINPIDFEDTTFTWFPMDSLVTLNPNGRLFTGTVIESPVDTSLNLSISHLIAVKVKGFWPNVLEFDNVQTIYQMPESDGNQTWLGTPTVCSIGQYRVSPIELSGKVVIMTLPLHDGYRPKLQGNGSAIKLFQYLFETEFTQ
;
A
#
# COMPACT_ATOMS: atom_id res chain seq x y z
N PRO A 1 -23.85 -5.68 19.96
CA PRO A 1 -23.05 -5.64 18.76
C PRO A 1 -21.68 -6.30 18.99
N LEU A 2 -21.07 -6.81 17.93
CA LEU A 2 -19.68 -7.29 17.91
C LEU A 2 -18.94 -6.41 16.92
N ILE A 3 -17.79 -5.88 17.30
CA ILE A 3 -16.95 -5.05 16.41
C ILE A 3 -15.91 -5.95 15.75
N ALA A 4 -15.80 -5.90 14.43
CA ALA A 4 -14.76 -6.62 13.72
C ALA A 4 -13.39 -5.98 13.98
N ASP A 5 -12.41 -6.79 14.35
CA ASP A 5 -11.02 -6.39 14.55
C ASP A 5 -10.11 -7.12 13.56
N ILE A 6 -9.02 -6.48 13.18
CA ILE A 6 -8.04 -7.01 12.22
C ILE A 6 -6.83 -7.67 12.87
N GLY A 7 -6.87 -7.87 14.18
CA GLY A 7 -5.80 -8.58 14.90
C GLY A 7 -4.54 -7.75 15.16
N GLY A 8 -3.69 -8.28 16.02
CA GLY A 8 -2.44 -7.64 16.44
C GLY A 8 -2.58 -6.80 17.71
N ASP A 9 -1.45 -6.55 18.40
CA ASP A 9 -1.45 -5.82 19.69
C ASP A 9 -1.84 -4.34 19.52
N THR A 10 -1.56 -3.74 18.37
CA THR A 10 -1.86 -2.34 18.06
C THR A 10 -2.46 -2.21 16.68
N SER A 11 -3.66 -1.65 16.60
CA SER A 11 -4.30 -1.28 15.34
C SER A 11 -3.91 0.15 14.98
N PHE A 12 -3.26 0.34 13.83
CA PHE A 12 -2.88 1.66 13.32
C PHE A 12 -3.82 2.07 12.19
N THR A 13 -4.28 3.31 12.22
CA THR A 13 -5.01 3.94 11.13
C THR A 13 -4.52 5.37 10.90
N PHE A 14 -4.81 5.92 9.73
CA PHE A 14 -4.82 7.37 9.53
C PHE A 14 -6.15 7.96 10.03
N PRO A 15 -6.42 9.27 9.89
CA PRO A 15 -7.61 9.91 10.44
C PRO A 15 -8.97 9.40 9.93
N THR A 16 -9.02 8.30 9.20
CA THR A 16 -10.27 7.67 8.73
C THR A 16 -10.30 6.19 9.10
N ARG A 17 -11.45 5.75 9.64
CA ARG A 17 -11.68 4.33 9.93
C ARG A 17 -13.15 3.98 9.80
N THR A 18 -13.42 2.80 9.23
CA THR A 18 -14.74 2.17 9.22
C THR A 18 -14.83 1.17 10.37
N PHE A 19 -15.91 1.30 11.14
CA PHE A 19 -16.32 0.32 12.14
C PHE A 19 -17.54 -0.44 11.62
N VAL A 20 -17.55 -1.75 11.84
CA VAL A 20 -18.63 -2.66 11.45
C VAL A 20 -19.03 -3.47 12.67
N TRP A 21 -20.32 -3.68 12.87
CA TRP A 21 -20.85 -4.46 13.97
C TRP A 21 -22.09 -5.24 13.56
N ASP A 22 -22.35 -6.33 14.25
CA ASP A 22 -23.58 -7.08 14.13
C ASP A 22 -24.60 -6.62 15.17
N LEU A 23 -25.87 -6.59 14.76
CA LEU A 23 -26.99 -6.31 15.62
C LEU A 23 -27.68 -7.62 15.98
N TYR A 24 -28.07 -7.76 17.25
CA TYR A 24 -28.87 -8.88 17.71
C TYR A 24 -29.85 -8.42 18.78
N ASP A 25 -31.12 -8.78 18.62
CA ASP A 25 -32.17 -8.64 19.60
C ASP A 25 -32.97 -9.95 19.69
N GLN A 26 -33.34 -10.37 20.90
CA GLN A 26 -34.05 -11.62 21.11
C GLN A 26 -35.47 -11.62 20.54
N ASP A 27 -36.08 -10.43 20.44
CA ASP A 27 -37.41 -10.22 19.91
C ASP A 27 -37.42 -9.89 18.39
N GLY A 28 -36.21 -9.89 17.78
CA GLY A 28 -35.96 -9.58 16.38
C GLY A 28 -35.20 -8.27 16.19
N ASN A 29 -34.25 -8.24 15.25
CA ASN A 29 -33.42 -7.04 15.02
C ASN A 29 -34.22 -5.82 14.57
N GLU A 30 -35.41 -6.02 14.00
CA GLU A 30 -36.35 -4.94 13.63
C GLU A 30 -36.90 -4.17 14.82
N THR A 31 -36.77 -4.67 16.04
CA THR A 31 -37.14 -3.97 17.27
C THR A 31 -36.11 -2.94 17.70
N ILE A 32 -34.88 -3.00 17.18
CA ILE A 32 -33.82 -2.03 17.45
C ILE A 32 -34.18 -0.72 16.73
N THR A 33 -34.38 0.34 17.50
CA THR A 33 -34.79 1.65 17.00
C THR A 33 -33.65 2.62 16.81
N ASP A 34 -32.61 2.45 17.59
CA ASP A 34 -31.45 3.37 17.62
C ASP A 34 -30.15 2.61 17.84
N VAL A 35 -29.11 3.01 17.13
CA VAL A 35 -27.73 2.69 17.43
C VAL A 35 -27.01 3.98 17.83
N TYR A 36 -26.15 3.90 18.82
CA TYR A 36 -25.36 5.03 19.30
C TYR A 36 -23.89 4.68 19.28
N TYR A 37 -23.06 5.59 18.80
CA TYR A 37 -21.60 5.47 18.93
C TYR A 37 -21.00 6.68 19.65
N SER A 38 -19.81 6.49 20.19
CA SER A 38 -19.00 7.55 20.79
C SER A 38 -17.51 7.28 20.59
N ILE A 39 -16.70 8.31 20.66
CA ILE A 39 -15.23 8.24 20.62
C ILE A 39 -14.69 8.76 21.94
N ASP A 40 -13.73 8.02 22.52
CA ASP A 40 -12.93 8.35 23.70
C ASP A 40 -13.71 8.53 25.01
N ASP A 41 -15.02 8.76 24.99
CA ASP A 41 -15.81 9.00 26.18
C ASP A 41 -17.25 8.47 26.04
N THR A 42 -17.82 7.99 27.12
CA THR A 42 -19.18 7.46 27.22
C THR A 42 -20.14 8.39 27.98
N CYS A 43 -19.79 9.66 28.11
CA CYS A 43 -20.64 10.63 28.78
C CYS A 43 -22.02 10.77 28.10
N SER A 44 -23.06 11.17 28.81
CA SER A 44 -24.44 11.21 28.30
C SER A 44 -24.64 12.08 27.06
N SER A 45 -23.79 13.09 26.85
CA SER A 45 -23.81 13.99 25.69
C SER A 45 -22.81 13.61 24.59
N CYS A 46 -21.99 12.56 24.80
CA CYS A 46 -20.96 12.13 23.85
C CYS A 46 -21.51 11.22 22.75
N TRP A 47 -22.70 10.67 22.94
CA TRP A 47 -23.29 9.70 22.04
C TRP A 47 -23.91 10.34 20.80
N VAL A 48 -23.49 9.85 19.63
CA VAL A 48 -24.09 10.20 18.36
C VAL A 48 -25.05 9.10 17.93
N ARG A 49 -26.28 9.51 17.57
CA ARG A 49 -27.35 8.60 17.20
C ARG A 49 -27.26 8.24 15.71
N LEU A 50 -27.44 6.97 15.40
CA LEU A 50 -27.62 6.40 14.07
C LEU A 50 -29.00 5.76 13.95
N ASP A 51 -29.35 5.37 12.72
CA ASP A 51 -30.52 4.52 12.44
C ASP A 51 -30.38 3.18 13.17
N GLY A 52 -31.51 2.64 13.66
CA GLY A 52 -31.53 1.38 14.40
C GLY A 52 -31.04 0.16 13.62
N GLN A 53 -31.01 0.26 12.28
CA GLN A 53 -30.51 -0.82 11.41
C GLN A 53 -29.08 -0.54 10.93
N ALA A 54 -28.42 0.49 11.42
CA ALA A 54 -27.04 0.78 11.08
C ALA A 54 -26.11 -0.30 11.60
N THR A 55 -25.33 -0.93 10.73
CA THR A 55 -24.33 -1.96 11.03
C THR A 55 -22.90 -1.51 10.80
N SER A 56 -22.71 -0.27 10.35
CA SER A 56 -21.38 0.30 10.11
C SER A 56 -21.40 1.82 10.17
N ILE A 57 -20.22 2.39 10.37
CA ILE A 57 -19.96 3.82 10.21
C ILE A 57 -18.51 4.03 9.76
N THR A 58 -18.32 4.94 8.82
CA THR A 58 -16.98 5.46 8.49
C THR A 58 -16.81 6.82 9.17
N LEU A 59 -15.81 6.95 9.99
CA LEU A 59 -15.43 8.19 10.65
C LEU A 59 -14.22 8.77 9.95
N SER A 60 -14.22 10.08 9.72
CA SER A 60 -13.11 10.85 9.17
C SER A 60 -12.69 11.94 10.15
N ASP A 61 -11.56 12.57 9.89
CA ASP A 61 -11.02 13.65 10.71
C ASP A 61 -10.80 13.27 12.18
N ILE A 62 -10.49 12.00 12.42
CA ILE A 62 -10.20 11.51 13.76
C ILE A 62 -8.84 12.08 14.19
N GLU A 63 -8.83 12.78 15.32
CA GLU A 63 -7.61 13.38 15.85
C GLU A 63 -6.52 12.33 16.10
N PRO A 64 -5.25 12.58 15.73
CA PRO A 64 -4.14 11.67 15.98
C PRO A 64 -3.95 11.35 17.46
N GLY A 65 -3.49 10.12 17.74
CA GLY A 65 -3.23 9.63 19.10
C GLY A 65 -3.98 8.34 19.40
N ARG A 66 -3.93 7.94 20.67
CA ARG A 66 -4.69 6.78 21.15
C ARG A 66 -6.16 7.12 21.18
N ARG A 67 -6.99 6.21 20.66
CA ARG A 67 -8.44 6.36 20.55
C ARG A 67 -9.17 5.12 21.04
N GLU A 68 -10.43 5.32 21.41
CA GLU A 68 -11.38 4.26 21.78
C GLU A 68 -12.72 4.53 21.10
N PHE A 69 -13.31 3.50 20.52
CA PHE A 69 -14.64 3.55 19.88
C PHE A 69 -15.62 2.76 20.73
N PHE A 70 -16.80 3.32 20.94
CA PHE A 70 -17.88 2.71 21.70
C PHE A 70 -19.15 2.65 20.88
N VAL A 71 -19.92 1.55 21.03
CA VAL A 71 -21.21 1.39 20.37
C VAL A 71 -22.19 0.70 21.30
N LYS A 72 -23.46 1.13 21.26
CA LYS A 72 -24.61 0.49 21.92
C LYS A 72 -25.85 0.63 21.08
N CYS A 73 -26.87 -0.17 21.33
CA CYS A 73 -28.18 -0.04 20.69
C CYS A 73 -29.30 0.11 21.73
N ARG A 74 -30.46 0.55 21.26
CA ARG A 74 -31.69 0.67 22.04
C ARG A 74 -32.87 0.10 21.23
N ASP A 75 -33.71 -0.67 21.90
CA ASP A 75 -34.93 -1.25 21.33
C ASP A 75 -36.14 -0.32 21.42
N ILE A 76 -37.27 -0.77 20.88
CA ILE A 76 -38.57 -0.05 20.92
C ILE A 76 -39.15 0.04 22.34
N ALA A 77 -38.77 -0.86 23.23
CA ALA A 77 -39.17 -0.83 24.65
C ALA A 77 -38.36 0.17 25.49
N GLY A 78 -37.28 0.72 24.89
CA GLY A 78 -36.36 1.66 25.53
C GLY A 78 -35.23 0.98 26.30
N SER A 79 -35.08 -0.35 26.18
CA SER A 79 -33.94 -1.05 26.78
C SER A 79 -32.67 -0.80 25.98
N GLU A 80 -31.56 -0.60 26.69
CA GLU A 80 -30.24 -0.39 26.06
C GLU A 80 -29.39 -1.64 26.20
N SER A 81 -28.59 -1.95 25.18
CA SER A 81 -27.58 -2.99 25.23
C SER A 81 -26.42 -2.62 26.17
N GLU A 82 -25.57 -3.59 26.48
CA GLU A 82 -24.25 -3.30 27.00
C GLU A 82 -23.47 -2.46 25.99
N ILE A 83 -22.52 -1.68 26.48
CA ILE A 83 -21.59 -0.91 25.66
C ILE A 83 -20.49 -1.86 25.17
N ILE A 84 -20.36 -2.00 23.86
CA ILE A 84 -19.24 -2.69 23.25
C ILE A 84 -18.22 -1.64 22.83
N TYR A 85 -16.95 -1.95 22.94
CA TYR A 85 -15.88 -1.02 22.65
C TYR A 85 -14.76 -1.65 21.82
N PHE A 86 -14.03 -0.80 21.15
CA PHE A 86 -12.82 -1.14 20.40
C PHE A 86 -11.70 -0.15 20.80
N PRO A 87 -10.47 -0.61 21.08
CA PRO A 87 -10.02 -2.00 21.09
C PRO A 87 -10.50 -2.74 22.35
N ASP A 88 -10.88 -4.00 22.20
CA ASP A 88 -11.29 -4.85 23.33
C ASP A 88 -10.12 -5.70 23.82
N SER A 89 -9.41 -5.20 24.82
CA SER A 89 -8.27 -5.87 25.44
C SER A 89 -8.64 -7.09 26.32
N SER A 90 -9.92 -7.35 26.51
CA SER A 90 -10.39 -8.49 27.30
C SER A 90 -10.40 -9.80 26.51
N GLU A 91 -10.41 -9.72 25.18
CA GLU A 91 -10.41 -10.87 24.27
C GLU A 91 -9.00 -11.23 23.81
N GLN A 92 -8.69 -12.52 23.77
CA GLN A 92 -7.43 -13.03 23.24
C GLN A 92 -7.41 -12.82 21.73
N ASN A 93 -6.34 -12.24 21.21
CA ASN A 93 -6.07 -11.89 19.80
C ASN A 93 -6.77 -10.63 19.27
N ASN A 94 -7.36 -9.81 20.10
CA ASN A 94 -7.85 -8.49 19.70
C ASN A 94 -6.79 -7.41 19.92
N ALA A 95 -6.86 -6.33 19.16
CA ALA A 95 -6.00 -5.17 19.35
C ALA A 95 -6.18 -4.62 20.79
N GLN A 96 -5.06 -4.35 21.43
CA GLN A 96 -5.03 -3.77 22.78
C GLN A 96 -5.04 -2.24 22.76
N VAL A 97 -4.62 -1.68 21.63
CA VAL A 97 -4.49 -0.24 21.42
C VAL A 97 -4.94 0.09 20.00
N TRP A 98 -5.75 1.11 19.87
CA TRP A 98 -5.99 1.77 18.58
C TRP A 98 -5.25 3.12 18.55
N MET A 99 -4.38 3.29 17.56
CA MET A 99 -3.56 4.46 17.40
C MET A 99 -3.83 5.10 16.04
N VAL A 100 -4.29 6.35 16.05
CA VAL A 100 -4.45 7.15 14.83
C VAL A 100 -3.14 7.89 14.57
N LYS A 101 -2.54 7.63 13.41
CA LYS A 101 -1.31 8.30 12.96
C LYS A 101 -1.64 9.67 12.36
N PRO A 102 -0.81 10.70 12.61
CA PRO A 102 -0.93 11.95 11.86
C PRO A 102 -0.52 11.74 10.41
N VAL A 103 -1.17 12.45 9.49
CA VAL A 103 -0.74 12.58 8.10
C VAL A 103 0.44 13.54 8.05
N LYS A 104 1.55 13.14 7.44
CA LYS A 104 2.77 13.94 7.29
C LYS A 104 3.15 13.97 5.82
N GLY A 105 3.25 15.17 5.26
CA GLY A 105 3.58 15.36 3.84
C GLY A 105 2.58 14.72 2.89
N ASP A 106 2.97 14.65 1.64
CA ASP A 106 2.18 14.18 0.49
C ASP A 106 2.65 12.82 -0.06
N VAL A 107 3.66 12.22 0.58
CA VAL A 107 4.19 10.91 0.21
C VAL A 107 3.83 9.86 1.26
N LEU A 108 3.27 8.74 0.82
CA LEU A 108 3.02 7.55 1.64
C LEU A 108 3.95 6.42 1.22
N ILE A 109 4.67 5.87 2.17
CA ILE A 109 5.38 4.59 2.00
C ILE A 109 4.49 3.48 2.55
N VAL A 110 4.14 2.50 1.72
CA VAL A 110 3.40 1.31 2.14
C VAL A 110 4.36 0.13 2.26
N ASP A 111 4.53 -0.32 3.49
CA ASP A 111 5.33 -1.49 3.83
C ASP A 111 4.44 -2.74 3.81
N ASP A 112 4.46 -3.44 2.68
CA ASP A 112 3.76 -4.71 2.45
C ASP A 112 4.71 -5.90 2.68
N TYR A 113 5.43 -5.85 3.80
CA TYR A 113 6.41 -6.85 4.20
C TYR A 113 5.90 -7.66 5.40
N PRO A 114 5.85 -9.01 5.36
CA PRO A 114 5.48 -9.77 6.54
C PRO A 114 6.49 -9.58 7.68
N LEU A 115 5.97 -9.49 8.84
CA LEU A 115 6.42 -8.98 10.14
C LEU A 115 7.88 -9.17 10.56
N ASP A 116 8.59 -10.23 10.18
CA ASP A 116 9.90 -10.52 10.80
C ASP A 116 11.08 -9.75 10.20
N ASN A 117 10.93 -9.20 9.00
CA ASN A 117 12.00 -8.52 8.28
C ASN A 117 11.63 -7.12 7.75
N SER A 118 10.44 -6.64 8.06
CA SER A 118 9.93 -5.33 7.61
C SER A 118 10.82 -4.18 8.04
N ASN A 119 11.29 -4.20 9.28
CA ASN A 119 12.04 -3.11 9.89
C ASN A 119 13.28 -2.67 9.10
N ASN A 120 13.99 -3.60 8.46
CA ASN A 120 15.19 -3.25 7.68
C ASN A 120 14.82 -2.58 6.34
N ALA A 121 13.77 -3.05 5.68
CA ALA A 121 13.27 -2.45 4.44
C ALA A 121 12.68 -1.07 4.73
N LEU A 122 11.80 -0.98 5.71
CA LEU A 122 11.19 0.29 6.12
C LEU A 122 12.24 1.31 6.52
N ALA A 123 13.22 0.94 7.36
CA ALA A 123 14.30 1.82 7.76
C ALA A 123 15.14 2.31 6.57
N TRP A 124 15.34 1.45 5.55
CA TRP A 124 16.05 1.81 4.34
C TRP A 124 15.25 2.80 3.46
N TYR A 125 13.95 2.57 3.26
CA TYR A 125 13.08 3.50 2.55
C TYR A 125 12.95 4.83 3.29
N ASN A 126 12.74 4.80 4.60
CA ASN A 126 12.69 6.00 5.45
C ASN A 126 13.99 6.80 5.34
N GLY A 127 15.16 6.17 5.43
CA GLY A 127 16.44 6.86 5.31
C GLY A 127 16.66 7.53 3.95
N MET A 128 16.08 6.99 2.87
CA MET A 128 16.06 7.67 1.56
C MET A 128 15.11 8.87 1.58
N MET A 129 13.90 8.71 2.11
CA MET A 129 12.92 9.80 2.15
C MET A 129 13.35 10.93 3.08
N ASP A 130 13.98 10.63 4.21
CA ASP A 130 14.60 11.64 5.08
C ASP A 130 15.64 12.49 4.32
N THR A 131 16.40 11.84 3.42
CA THR A 131 17.40 12.53 2.61
C THR A 131 16.77 13.39 1.51
N LEU A 132 15.67 12.93 0.89
CA LEU A 132 15.04 13.58 -0.25
C LEU A 132 14.04 14.66 0.16
N LEU A 133 13.23 14.36 1.16
CA LEU A 133 12.09 15.18 1.56
C LEU A 133 12.32 15.87 2.91
N GLY A 134 13.13 15.26 3.77
CA GLY A 134 13.34 15.65 5.17
C GLY A 134 12.55 14.79 6.14
N GLU A 135 13.04 14.72 7.39
CA GLU A 135 12.34 14.03 8.47
C GLU A 135 10.93 14.61 8.64
N ASP A 136 9.96 13.74 8.91
CA ASP A 136 8.56 14.11 9.13
C ASP A 136 7.83 14.75 7.92
N GLN A 137 8.39 14.69 6.71
CA GLN A 137 7.76 15.22 5.49
C GLN A 137 7.08 14.13 4.65
N TYR A 138 6.94 12.93 5.18
CA TYR A 138 6.25 11.79 4.57
C TYR A 138 5.61 10.92 5.65
N SER A 139 4.69 10.07 5.25
CA SER A 139 4.06 9.07 6.11
C SER A 139 4.46 7.66 5.71
N TYR A 140 4.33 6.71 6.64
CA TYR A 140 4.48 5.31 6.32
C TYR A 140 3.34 4.47 6.93
N TRP A 141 2.98 3.42 6.21
CA TRP A 141 1.91 2.49 6.57
C TRP A 141 2.44 1.06 6.52
N GLU A 142 2.59 0.46 7.69
CA GLU A 142 2.99 -0.93 7.84
C GLU A 142 1.73 -1.79 7.79
N ILE A 143 1.49 -2.43 6.64
CA ILE A 143 0.33 -3.30 6.46
C ILE A 143 0.71 -4.78 6.62
N GLY A 144 2.00 -5.11 6.55
CA GLY A 144 2.46 -6.49 6.59
C GLY A 144 1.80 -7.31 5.48
N ASP A 145 0.99 -8.27 5.86
CA ASP A 145 0.15 -9.07 4.95
C ASP A 145 -1.36 -8.80 5.14
N GLU A 146 -1.74 -7.76 5.90
CA GLU A 146 -3.12 -7.46 6.26
C GLU A 146 -3.53 -6.04 5.85
N LEU A 147 -4.55 -5.95 5.01
CA LEU A 147 -5.23 -4.70 4.71
C LEU A 147 -6.32 -4.41 5.74
N PRO A 148 -6.71 -3.12 5.91
CA PRO A 148 -7.92 -2.77 6.63
C PRO A 148 -9.12 -3.59 6.12
N PHE A 149 -10.06 -3.88 7.01
CA PHE A 149 -11.26 -4.64 6.72
C PHE A 149 -12.07 -4.05 5.55
N SER A 150 -12.08 -2.74 5.42
CA SER A 150 -12.87 -2.03 4.42
C SER A 150 -12.00 -1.47 3.30
N SER A 151 -12.39 -1.70 2.03
CA SER A 151 -11.80 -1.02 0.88
C SER A 151 -12.00 0.51 0.94
N THR A 152 -13.04 0.97 1.64
CA THR A 152 -13.25 2.40 1.94
C THR A 152 -12.09 2.96 2.77
N ASP A 153 -11.62 2.22 3.76
CA ASP A 153 -10.48 2.64 4.59
C ASP A 153 -9.18 2.65 3.79
N VAL A 154 -8.97 1.65 2.93
CA VAL A 154 -7.79 1.62 2.04
C VAL A 154 -7.80 2.85 1.13
N SER A 155 -8.92 3.12 0.45
CA SER A 155 -9.07 4.29 -0.43
C SER A 155 -8.90 5.60 0.34
N ALA A 156 -9.50 5.71 1.53
CA ALA A 156 -9.38 6.92 2.35
C ALA A 156 -7.94 7.17 2.80
N ASN A 157 -7.23 6.11 3.19
CA ASN A 157 -5.82 6.22 3.60
C ASN A 157 -4.91 6.64 2.44
N LEU A 158 -5.14 6.11 1.22
CA LEU A 158 -4.39 6.52 0.04
C LEU A 158 -4.67 7.99 -0.33
N ASN A 159 -5.92 8.43 -0.24
CA ASN A 159 -6.37 9.77 -0.64
C ASN A 159 -5.87 10.91 0.27
N TYR A 160 -5.19 10.61 1.36
CA TYR A 160 -4.47 11.64 2.13
C TYR A 160 -3.16 12.07 1.46
N PHE A 161 -2.71 11.39 0.42
CA PHE A 161 -1.39 11.56 -0.20
C PHE A 161 -1.51 11.76 -1.70
N ASP A 162 -0.57 12.48 -2.27
CA ASP A 162 -0.45 12.65 -3.72
C ASP A 162 0.42 11.55 -4.35
N HIS A 163 1.32 10.96 -3.57
CA HIS A 163 2.28 9.96 -4.03
C HIS A 163 2.32 8.75 -3.10
N VAL A 164 2.25 7.57 -3.68
CA VAL A 164 2.34 6.30 -2.95
C VAL A 164 3.53 5.48 -3.45
N ILE A 165 4.38 5.06 -2.53
CA ILE A 165 5.46 4.10 -2.77
C ILE A 165 5.07 2.79 -2.08
N TRP A 166 4.72 1.78 -2.86
CA TRP A 166 4.31 0.48 -2.37
C TRP A 166 5.38 -0.57 -2.68
N TYR A 167 5.97 -1.17 -1.68
CA TYR A 167 6.92 -2.25 -1.86
C TYR A 167 6.46 -3.51 -1.14
N THR A 168 6.70 -4.68 -1.78
CA THR A 168 6.25 -5.96 -1.26
C THR A 168 7.41 -6.86 -0.88
N ALA A 169 7.14 -7.84 -0.03
CA ALA A 169 8.10 -8.86 0.36
C ALA A 169 8.29 -9.94 -0.70
N TYR A 170 9.43 -10.63 -0.61
CA TYR A 170 9.59 -11.93 -1.22
C TYR A 170 8.72 -12.95 -0.48
N ASN A 171 7.72 -13.47 -1.14
CA ASN A 171 6.90 -14.52 -0.57
C ASN A 171 7.29 -15.89 -1.14
N ASN A 172 7.82 -16.74 -0.26
CA ASN A 172 8.22 -18.11 -0.59
C ASN A 172 7.04 -19.10 -0.59
N THR A 173 5.85 -18.65 -0.27
CA THR A 173 4.65 -19.48 -0.23
C THR A 173 3.75 -19.18 -1.42
N ALA A 174 3.28 -20.22 -2.08
CA ALA A 174 2.38 -20.14 -3.24
C ALA A 174 0.99 -19.52 -2.96
N SER A 175 0.78 -19.02 -1.77
CA SER A 175 -0.36 -18.22 -1.35
C SER A 175 0.10 -16.80 -1.05
N ALA A 176 0.98 -16.28 -1.86
CA ALA A 176 1.41 -14.90 -1.77
C ALA A 176 0.18 -14.02 -1.63
N ASN A 177 -0.01 -13.51 -0.46
CA ASN A 177 -0.93 -12.44 -0.20
C ASN A 177 -0.28 -11.18 -0.76
N ASP A 178 -0.24 -11.06 -2.09
CA ASP A 178 0.07 -9.82 -2.73
C ASP A 178 -1.01 -8.84 -2.33
N THR A 179 -0.75 -8.12 -1.25
CA THR A 179 -1.73 -7.25 -0.60
C THR A 179 -2.18 -6.15 -1.55
N TYR A 180 -1.28 -5.71 -2.44
CA TYR A 180 -1.62 -4.77 -3.50
C TYR A 180 -2.68 -5.32 -4.48
N ASN A 181 -2.79 -6.65 -4.67
CA ASN A 181 -3.85 -7.27 -5.48
C ASN A 181 -5.20 -7.11 -4.81
N ARG A 182 -5.25 -7.34 -3.51
CA ARG A 182 -6.47 -7.14 -2.73
C ARG A 182 -6.85 -5.66 -2.65
N ALA A 183 -5.88 -4.77 -2.74
CA ALA A 183 -6.07 -3.31 -2.79
C ALA A 183 -6.32 -2.76 -4.20
N GLU A 184 -6.34 -3.60 -5.26
CA GLU A 184 -6.42 -3.18 -6.66
C GLU A 184 -7.48 -2.10 -6.91
N ALA A 185 -8.71 -2.31 -6.48
CA ALA A 185 -9.78 -1.34 -6.70
C ALA A 185 -9.49 0.03 -6.07
N SER A 186 -8.89 0.05 -4.88
CA SER A 186 -8.52 1.29 -4.19
C SER A 186 -7.32 1.97 -4.86
N LEU A 187 -6.33 1.19 -5.30
CA LEU A 187 -5.17 1.70 -6.02
C LEU A 187 -5.56 2.28 -7.38
N VAL A 188 -6.41 1.57 -8.14
CA VAL A 188 -6.92 2.07 -9.42
C VAL A 188 -7.70 3.37 -9.22
N ASN A 189 -8.58 3.44 -8.23
CA ASN A 189 -9.31 4.66 -7.92
C ASN A 189 -8.38 5.82 -7.53
N PHE A 190 -7.34 5.56 -6.75
CA PHE A 190 -6.32 6.54 -6.37
C PHE A 190 -5.61 7.10 -7.61
N ILE A 191 -5.14 6.22 -8.50
CA ILE A 191 -4.47 6.60 -9.74
C ILE A 191 -5.41 7.38 -10.66
N MET A 192 -6.65 6.90 -10.84
CA MET A 192 -7.66 7.56 -11.68
C MET A 192 -8.05 8.94 -11.15
N SER A 193 -7.87 9.19 -9.84
CA SER A 193 -8.09 10.49 -9.21
C SER A 193 -6.88 11.43 -9.27
N GLY A 194 -5.79 11.02 -9.95
CA GLY A 194 -4.58 11.83 -10.15
C GLY A 194 -3.42 11.48 -9.22
N GLY A 195 -3.58 10.53 -8.29
CA GLY A 195 -2.50 10.07 -7.42
C GLY A 195 -1.43 9.29 -8.17
N ASN A 196 -0.16 9.50 -7.83
CA ASN A 196 0.98 8.82 -8.45
C ASN A 196 1.40 7.59 -7.64
N LEU A 197 1.61 6.47 -8.30
CA LEU A 197 1.96 5.20 -7.67
C LEU A 197 3.30 4.68 -8.20
N PHE A 198 4.23 4.42 -7.28
CA PHE A 198 5.38 3.57 -7.53
C PHE A 198 5.15 2.22 -6.83
N ILE A 199 5.22 1.12 -7.58
CA ILE A 199 5.08 -0.23 -7.02
C ILE A 199 6.31 -1.07 -7.32
N ASN A 200 6.86 -1.70 -6.28
CA ASN A 200 8.05 -2.55 -6.37
C ASN A 200 7.76 -3.96 -5.82
N PRO A 201 7.11 -4.83 -6.61
CA PRO A 201 6.88 -6.21 -6.23
C PRO A 201 8.18 -7.02 -6.33
N ILE A 202 8.32 -8.00 -5.44
CA ILE A 202 9.40 -8.99 -5.51
C ILE A 202 8.83 -10.29 -6.08
N ASP A 203 9.62 -10.92 -6.98
CA ASP A 203 9.27 -12.20 -7.62
C ASP A 203 7.92 -12.17 -8.36
N PHE A 204 7.64 -11.05 -9.01
CA PHE A 204 6.41 -10.81 -9.77
C PHE A 204 6.21 -11.88 -10.86
N GLU A 205 5.11 -12.60 -10.81
CA GLU A 205 4.78 -13.67 -11.76
C GLU A 205 3.43 -13.47 -12.45
N ASP A 206 2.62 -12.55 -11.97
CA ASP A 206 1.28 -12.33 -12.48
C ASP A 206 1.27 -11.40 -13.71
N THR A 207 0.58 -11.81 -14.74
CA THR A 207 0.37 -11.04 -15.98
C THR A 207 -1.06 -10.56 -16.14
N THR A 208 -1.89 -10.76 -15.11
CA THR A 208 -3.33 -10.43 -15.19
C THR A 208 -3.62 -8.98 -14.86
N PHE A 209 -2.63 -8.23 -14.37
CA PHE A 209 -2.82 -6.82 -14.01
C PHE A 209 -2.89 -5.93 -15.24
N THR A 210 -4.09 -5.49 -15.55
CA THR A 210 -4.35 -4.54 -16.64
C THR A 210 -4.04 -3.09 -16.27
N TRP A 211 -3.76 -2.82 -15.00
CA TRP A 211 -3.51 -1.47 -14.48
C TRP A 211 -2.03 -1.12 -14.31
N PHE A 212 -1.12 -2.00 -14.73
CA PHE A 212 0.30 -1.69 -14.85
C PHE A 212 0.65 -1.32 -16.31
N PRO A 213 1.61 -0.40 -16.54
CA PRO A 213 2.11 -0.07 -17.89
C PRO A 213 3.00 -1.21 -18.42
N MET A 214 2.49 -2.44 -18.39
CA MET A 214 3.14 -3.69 -18.75
C MET A 214 2.20 -4.53 -19.61
N ASP A 215 2.67 -5.01 -20.77
CA ASP A 215 1.90 -5.88 -21.65
C ASP A 215 2.09 -7.36 -21.28
N SER A 216 3.32 -7.81 -21.17
CA SER A 216 3.65 -9.22 -20.95
C SER A 216 5.01 -9.40 -20.32
N LEU A 217 5.15 -10.48 -19.53
CA LEU A 217 6.44 -10.89 -18.98
C LEU A 217 7.29 -11.56 -20.07
N VAL A 218 8.57 -11.25 -20.08
CA VAL A 218 9.55 -11.92 -20.91
C VAL A 218 9.92 -13.24 -20.27
N THR A 219 9.86 -14.32 -21.04
CA THR A 219 10.36 -15.64 -20.60
C THR A 219 11.88 -15.55 -20.48
N LEU A 220 12.37 -15.59 -19.26
CA LEU A 220 13.79 -15.58 -18.94
C LEU A 220 14.23 -17.00 -18.57
N ASN A 221 15.30 -17.51 -19.20
CA ASN A 221 15.86 -18.79 -18.88
C ASN A 221 17.41 -18.67 -18.70
N PRO A 222 17.99 -19.04 -17.55
CA PRO A 222 17.34 -19.44 -16.31
C PRO A 222 16.93 -18.20 -15.49
N ASN A 223 15.66 -17.99 -15.31
CA ASN A 223 15.03 -17.06 -14.38
C ASN A 223 15.80 -15.75 -14.12
N GLY A 224 16.05 -14.95 -15.16
CA GLY A 224 16.61 -13.60 -15.08
C GLY A 224 17.45 -13.29 -13.81
N ARG A 225 18.63 -13.88 -13.70
CA ARG A 225 19.52 -13.62 -12.55
C ARG A 225 20.56 -12.59 -12.91
N LEU A 226 20.60 -11.53 -12.16
CA LEU A 226 21.59 -10.47 -12.29
C LEU A 226 22.64 -10.60 -11.19
N PHE A 227 23.90 -10.58 -11.58
CA PHE A 227 25.02 -10.78 -10.66
C PHE A 227 25.60 -9.44 -10.19
N THR A 228 26.36 -9.48 -9.11
CA THR A 228 27.09 -8.32 -8.60
C THR A 228 27.92 -7.65 -9.69
N GLY A 229 27.81 -6.34 -9.77
CA GLY A 229 28.48 -5.53 -10.77
C GLY A 229 27.70 -5.37 -12.08
N THR A 230 26.58 -6.11 -12.28
CA THR A 230 25.71 -5.85 -13.43
C THR A 230 25.13 -4.45 -13.33
N VAL A 231 25.23 -3.71 -14.43
CA VAL A 231 24.62 -2.40 -14.59
C VAL A 231 23.25 -2.56 -15.24
N ILE A 232 22.25 -1.98 -14.61
CA ILE A 232 20.91 -1.83 -15.18
C ILE A 232 20.86 -0.44 -15.79
N GLU A 233 20.68 -0.40 -17.09
CA GLU A 233 20.75 0.85 -17.85
C GLU A 233 19.42 1.60 -17.81
N SER A 234 19.53 2.92 -17.71
CA SER A 234 18.40 3.82 -17.90
C SER A 234 18.49 4.45 -19.29
N PRO A 235 17.53 4.19 -20.19
CA PRO A 235 17.48 4.87 -21.48
C PRO A 235 17.05 6.34 -21.37
N VAL A 236 16.53 6.74 -20.19
CA VAL A 236 16.12 8.14 -19.94
C VAL A 236 17.33 9.02 -19.67
N ASP A 237 18.18 8.60 -18.74
CA ASP A 237 19.40 9.32 -18.33
C ASP A 237 20.40 8.32 -17.74
N THR A 238 21.60 8.29 -18.28
CA THR A 238 22.66 7.40 -17.79
C THR A 238 23.09 7.69 -16.36
N SER A 239 22.81 8.89 -15.83
CA SER A 239 23.06 9.21 -14.42
C SER A 239 22.17 8.41 -13.46
N LEU A 240 21.04 7.85 -13.96
CA LEU A 240 20.14 6.99 -13.23
C LEU A 240 20.57 5.52 -13.19
N ASN A 241 21.57 5.12 -13.99
CA ASN A 241 22.00 3.72 -14.04
C ASN A 241 22.19 3.13 -12.65
N LEU A 242 21.65 1.91 -12.44
CA LEU A 242 21.75 1.17 -11.21
C LEU A 242 22.80 0.08 -11.30
N SER A 243 23.47 -0.22 -10.19
CA SER A 243 24.43 -1.32 -10.12
C SER A 243 24.01 -2.34 -9.07
N ILE A 244 23.99 -3.61 -9.45
CA ILE A 244 23.74 -4.71 -8.51
C ILE A 244 24.92 -4.85 -7.56
N SER A 245 24.68 -4.72 -6.26
CA SER A 245 25.72 -4.83 -5.21
C SER A 245 25.61 -6.11 -4.37
N HIS A 246 24.55 -6.88 -4.60
CA HIS A 246 24.25 -8.07 -3.80
C HIS A 246 25.20 -9.22 -4.14
N LEU A 247 25.71 -9.93 -3.11
CA LEU A 247 26.63 -11.07 -3.28
C LEU A 247 25.96 -12.29 -3.94
N ILE A 248 24.66 -12.42 -3.80
CA ILE A 248 23.85 -13.48 -4.42
C ILE A 248 23.13 -12.89 -5.62
N ALA A 249 23.01 -13.64 -6.70
CA ALA A 249 22.30 -13.18 -7.87
C ALA A 249 20.86 -12.73 -7.51
N VAL A 250 20.51 -11.55 -8.00
CA VAL A 250 19.15 -10.99 -7.84
C VAL A 250 18.26 -11.58 -8.91
N LYS A 251 17.13 -12.17 -8.52
CA LYS A 251 16.08 -12.55 -9.46
C LYS A 251 15.39 -11.28 -9.97
N VAL A 252 15.09 -11.26 -11.25
CA VAL A 252 14.38 -10.16 -11.91
C VAL A 252 13.45 -10.72 -12.97
N LYS A 253 12.33 -10.08 -13.18
CA LYS A 253 11.41 -10.34 -14.28
C LYS A 253 11.49 -9.18 -15.27
N GLY A 254 11.89 -9.48 -16.50
CA GLY A 254 11.79 -8.53 -17.60
C GLY A 254 10.37 -8.55 -18.18
N PHE A 255 9.94 -7.44 -18.75
CA PHE A 255 8.63 -7.31 -19.38
C PHE A 255 8.68 -6.39 -20.61
N TRP A 256 7.59 -6.40 -21.37
CA TRP A 256 7.37 -5.44 -22.46
C TRP A 256 6.38 -4.38 -22.00
N PRO A 257 6.68 -3.09 -22.20
CA PRO A 257 5.76 -2.01 -21.84
C PRO A 257 4.45 -2.06 -22.65
N ASN A 258 3.32 -1.74 -22.03
CA ASN A 258 2.03 -1.65 -22.70
C ASN A 258 1.81 -0.25 -23.29
N VAL A 259 2.24 -0.07 -24.53
CA VAL A 259 2.10 1.20 -25.26
C VAL A 259 0.75 1.34 -25.97
N LEU A 260 -0.12 0.33 -25.92
CA LEU A 260 -1.42 0.34 -26.60
C LEU A 260 -2.54 0.87 -25.70
N GLU A 261 -2.49 0.54 -24.41
CA GLU A 261 -3.53 0.87 -23.43
C GLU A 261 -3.15 2.04 -22.52
N PHE A 262 -1.86 2.36 -22.45
CA PHE A 262 -1.33 3.46 -21.66
C PHE A 262 -0.79 4.59 -22.53
N ASP A 263 -0.99 5.81 -22.06
CA ASP A 263 -0.36 7.02 -22.61
C ASP A 263 0.96 7.30 -21.88
N ASN A 264 1.83 8.05 -22.51
CA ASN A 264 3.12 8.50 -21.95
C ASN A 264 4.00 7.36 -21.41
N VAL A 265 3.92 6.18 -22.03
CA VAL A 265 4.70 5.02 -21.60
C VAL A 265 6.18 5.25 -21.89
N GLN A 266 6.99 5.11 -20.83
CA GLN A 266 8.43 5.24 -20.91
C GLN A 266 9.12 4.14 -20.11
N THR A 267 10.15 3.52 -20.71
CA THR A 267 11.06 2.64 -19.98
C THR A 267 12.04 3.48 -19.17
N ILE A 268 12.02 3.31 -17.83
CA ILE A 268 12.98 3.95 -16.93
C ILE A 268 14.25 3.10 -16.80
N TYR A 269 14.07 1.76 -16.68
CA TYR A 269 15.19 0.82 -16.60
C TYR A 269 14.97 -0.39 -17.50
N GLN A 270 16.07 -0.86 -18.08
CA GLN A 270 16.12 -2.07 -18.89
C GLN A 270 17.24 -2.98 -18.46
N MET A 271 17.07 -4.28 -18.71
CA MET A 271 18.12 -5.27 -18.53
C MET A 271 19.23 -5.04 -19.58
N PRO A 272 20.49 -5.34 -19.23
CA PRO A 272 21.54 -5.40 -20.25
C PRO A 272 21.26 -6.51 -21.27
N GLU A 273 21.93 -6.47 -22.40
CA GLU A 273 21.92 -7.61 -23.32
C GLU A 273 22.43 -8.88 -22.65
N SER A 274 21.88 -10.03 -23.02
CA SER A 274 22.31 -11.33 -22.49
C SER A 274 23.77 -11.59 -22.85
N ASP A 275 24.57 -12.00 -21.89
CA ASP A 275 25.99 -12.38 -22.06
C ASP A 275 26.19 -13.82 -22.59
N GLY A 276 25.11 -14.50 -22.97
CA GLY A 276 25.12 -15.87 -23.46
C GLY A 276 25.03 -16.94 -22.39
N ASN A 277 25.18 -16.60 -21.10
CA ASN A 277 24.94 -17.49 -19.97
C ASN A 277 23.50 -17.44 -19.49
N GLN A 278 22.78 -16.41 -19.88
CA GLN A 278 21.37 -16.16 -19.56
C GLN A 278 20.64 -15.88 -20.86
N THR A 279 19.49 -16.50 -21.02
CA THR A 279 18.78 -16.46 -22.30
C THR A 279 17.51 -15.60 -22.22
N TRP A 280 17.71 -14.32 -22.34
CA TRP A 280 16.67 -13.40 -22.78
C TRP A 280 17.11 -12.77 -24.11
N LEU A 281 16.17 -12.23 -24.88
CA LEU A 281 16.44 -11.56 -26.12
C LEU A 281 16.29 -10.03 -25.91
N GLY A 282 17.24 -9.27 -26.47
CA GLY A 282 17.23 -7.81 -26.38
C GLY A 282 17.46 -7.30 -24.97
N THR A 283 16.87 -6.17 -24.68
CA THR A 283 16.98 -5.45 -23.40
C THR A 283 15.60 -5.28 -22.75
N PRO A 284 15.03 -6.34 -22.14
CA PRO A 284 13.70 -6.26 -21.52
C PRO A 284 13.62 -5.16 -20.48
N THR A 285 12.48 -4.51 -20.39
CA THR A 285 12.19 -3.50 -19.37
C THR A 285 12.07 -4.16 -17.99
N VAL A 286 12.58 -3.49 -16.97
CA VAL A 286 12.42 -3.86 -15.57
C VAL A 286 11.77 -2.72 -14.74
N CYS A 287 11.65 -1.54 -15.33
CA CYS A 287 10.91 -0.44 -14.75
C CYS A 287 10.30 0.40 -15.88
N SER A 288 9.00 0.61 -15.84
CA SER A 288 8.28 1.50 -16.74
C SER A 288 7.35 2.43 -15.99
N ILE A 289 7.06 3.56 -16.60
CA ILE A 289 6.06 4.53 -16.18
C ILE A 289 5.01 4.67 -17.28
N GLY A 290 3.76 4.97 -16.91
CA GLY A 290 2.68 5.23 -17.85
C GLY A 290 1.48 5.86 -17.14
N GLN A 291 0.50 6.30 -17.94
CA GLN A 291 -0.75 6.90 -17.46
C GLN A 291 -1.94 6.28 -18.18
N TYR A 292 -3.06 6.15 -17.48
CA TYR A 292 -4.32 5.80 -18.09
C TYR A 292 -4.99 7.01 -18.71
N ARG A 293 -5.79 6.76 -19.72
CA ARG A 293 -6.73 7.74 -20.25
C ARG A 293 -8.05 7.65 -19.49
N VAL A 294 -8.27 8.59 -18.59
CA VAL A 294 -9.52 8.70 -17.81
C VAL A 294 -10.66 9.21 -18.68
N SER A 295 -10.36 10.17 -19.54
CA SER A 295 -11.29 10.73 -20.53
C SER A 295 -10.52 11.16 -21.80
N PRO A 296 -11.17 11.58 -22.88
CA PRO A 296 -10.46 12.04 -24.09
C PRO A 296 -9.45 13.16 -23.87
N ILE A 297 -9.58 13.90 -22.78
CA ILE A 297 -8.75 15.09 -22.47
C ILE A 297 -8.03 14.99 -21.12
N GLU A 298 -8.23 13.89 -20.36
CA GLU A 298 -7.73 13.74 -19.01
C GLU A 298 -6.95 12.44 -18.86
N LEU A 299 -5.78 12.53 -18.28
CA LEU A 299 -4.95 11.39 -17.93
C LEU A 299 -5.01 11.15 -16.41
N SER A 300 -4.80 9.92 -16.01
CA SER A 300 -4.63 9.53 -14.62
C SER A 300 -3.33 10.09 -14.02
N GLY A 301 -3.15 9.89 -12.73
CA GLY A 301 -1.81 9.93 -12.15
C GLY A 301 -0.89 8.90 -12.79
N LYS A 302 0.39 9.02 -12.53
CA LYS A 302 1.41 8.16 -13.11
C LYS A 302 1.55 6.85 -12.32
N VAL A 303 1.68 5.76 -13.04
CA VAL A 303 1.96 4.44 -12.48
C VAL A 303 3.36 4.02 -12.88
N VAL A 304 4.18 3.71 -11.89
CA VAL A 304 5.52 3.17 -12.09
C VAL A 304 5.54 1.74 -11.55
N ILE A 305 5.84 0.78 -12.40
CA ILE A 305 6.10 -0.62 -12.01
C ILE A 305 7.59 -0.92 -12.13
N MET A 306 8.18 -1.46 -11.05
CA MET A 306 9.58 -1.87 -11.04
C MET A 306 9.69 -3.32 -10.54
N THR A 307 10.03 -4.23 -11.43
CA THR A 307 10.17 -5.66 -11.15
C THR A 307 11.56 -6.05 -10.64
N LEU A 308 12.54 -5.13 -10.68
CA LEU A 308 13.81 -5.30 -10.01
C LEU A 308 13.64 -4.96 -8.52
N PRO A 309 13.81 -5.93 -7.60
CA PRO A 309 13.65 -5.65 -6.17
C PRO A 309 14.74 -4.69 -5.68
N LEU A 310 14.34 -3.63 -5.01
CA LEU A 310 15.26 -2.65 -4.41
C LEU A 310 15.83 -3.14 -3.09
N HIS A 311 15.03 -3.84 -2.29
CA HIS A 311 15.40 -4.39 -0.99
C HIS A 311 14.78 -5.79 -0.80
N ASP A 312 15.41 -6.68 -0.02
CA ASP A 312 14.93 -8.05 0.24
C ASP A 312 14.55 -8.30 1.70
N GLY A 313 14.32 -7.24 2.46
CA GLY A 313 14.07 -7.32 3.88
C GLY A 313 15.34 -7.38 4.74
N TYR A 314 16.41 -7.99 4.25
CA TYR A 314 17.68 -8.07 4.97
C TYR A 314 18.66 -6.97 4.57
N ARG A 315 18.71 -6.64 3.28
CA ARG A 315 19.64 -5.66 2.73
C ARG A 315 19.20 -5.11 1.38
N PRO A 316 19.64 -3.90 1.02
CA PRO A 316 19.41 -3.37 -0.31
C PRO A 316 20.11 -4.23 -1.37
N LYS A 317 19.51 -4.36 -2.56
CA LYS A 317 20.04 -5.09 -3.70
C LYS A 317 20.99 -4.26 -4.55
N LEU A 318 20.94 -2.95 -4.41
CA LEU A 318 21.72 -1.99 -5.19
C LEU A 318 22.83 -1.37 -4.35
N GLN A 319 23.78 -0.67 -5.00
CA GLN A 319 24.87 -0.01 -4.31
C GLN A 319 24.35 1.12 -3.43
N GLY A 320 24.32 0.90 -2.13
CA GLY A 320 23.96 1.88 -1.11
C GLY A 320 22.61 2.56 -1.42
N ASN A 321 22.27 3.56 -0.64
CA ASN A 321 21.08 4.36 -0.93
C ASN A 321 21.25 5.26 -2.16
N GLY A 322 22.49 5.54 -2.58
CA GLY A 322 22.79 6.55 -3.59
C GLY A 322 22.12 6.33 -4.95
N SER A 323 22.09 5.09 -5.45
CA SER A 323 21.47 4.81 -6.76
C SER A 323 19.93 4.86 -6.71
N ALA A 324 19.34 4.31 -5.65
CA ALA A 324 17.89 4.34 -5.45
C ALA A 324 17.39 5.76 -5.14
N ILE A 325 18.13 6.56 -4.39
CA ILE A 325 17.82 7.97 -4.15
C ILE A 325 17.68 8.73 -5.46
N LYS A 326 18.56 8.52 -6.44
CA LYS A 326 18.47 9.19 -7.74
C LYS A 326 17.20 8.82 -8.51
N LEU A 327 16.75 7.55 -8.41
CA LEU A 327 15.49 7.14 -8.99
C LEU A 327 14.33 7.93 -8.37
N PHE A 328 14.22 7.93 -7.04
CA PHE A 328 13.14 8.63 -6.37
C PHE A 328 13.22 10.14 -6.56
N GLN A 329 14.44 10.71 -6.56
CA GLN A 329 14.64 12.12 -6.92
C GLN A 329 14.10 12.43 -8.33
N TYR A 330 14.43 11.60 -9.33
CA TYR A 330 13.90 11.73 -10.67
C TYR A 330 12.36 11.63 -10.72
N LEU A 331 11.80 10.66 -10.00
CA LEU A 331 10.35 10.51 -9.93
C LEU A 331 9.67 11.76 -9.35
N PHE A 332 10.14 12.24 -8.19
CA PHE A 332 9.53 13.39 -7.52
C PHE A 332 9.79 14.72 -8.23
N GLU A 333 11.00 14.94 -8.76
CA GLU A 333 11.36 16.23 -9.38
C GLU A 333 10.94 16.35 -10.85
N THR A 334 10.71 15.22 -11.53
CA THR A 334 10.46 15.21 -12.99
C THR A 334 9.11 14.58 -13.33
N GLU A 335 8.81 13.42 -12.77
CA GLU A 335 7.65 12.64 -13.22
C GLU A 335 6.39 12.96 -12.42
N PHE A 336 6.50 13.12 -11.11
CA PHE A 336 5.35 13.33 -10.21
C PHE A 336 5.04 14.81 -9.97
N THR A 337 5.59 15.71 -10.77
CA THR A 337 5.44 17.17 -10.62
C THR A 337 4.16 17.74 -11.25
N GLN A 338 3.27 16.92 -11.80
CA GLN A 338 2.04 17.41 -12.48
C GLN A 338 0.80 17.12 -11.69
#